data_c96b5c49a9e3e7e7998742ec9e5806a5
#
_entry.id   c96b5c49a9e3e7e7998742ec9e5806a5
#
_cell.length_a   1.000
_cell.length_b   1.000
_cell.length_c   1.000
_cell.angle_alpha   90.00
_cell.angle_beta   90.00
_cell.angle_gamma   90.00
#
_symmetry.space_group_name_H-M   'P 1'
#
loop_
_entity.id
_entity.type
_entity.pdbx_description
1 polymer ?
#
loop_
_entity_poly.entity_id
_entity_poly.type
_entity_poly.pdbx_seq_one_letter_code
_entity_poly.pdbx_strand_id
1 'polypeptide(L)'
;FDEAAAQEHARILNPEAVRALNAALLDGSPIAFCGTRAVFERHFASTGQVAFFENPQDVTCGHAVLWDSENMLPEEVLYLDVSSRAFVLGVGCRRGVKPQELRLVAERYLSEFGLNAENIAGIATCTVKEDEPAILGLGEAWQVPVAFHSAEELDAVPVSAPSEKVREKVGTASVCEAACLLSSGYGSIPQPTLYAPKSAFGDVTLALARLPHLPVPKSGQGEIVVAGLGSGAPGHITPDVDTALRRCDTVAGYSHYVDFIRDRIAGKPVIQNGMKGEVERCLSALEAALAGQNVCMVCSGDPGILAMAGLLYELRTREPRFRDIPIRVLPGITAANIAAASLGAPLQNGFSLVSLSDLLVPSDEVRQNLRAVAQSALPVTLYNPAGRKRRHLLTEALDIFREQRGGDVLCAYVRHAGRPQEAKWIGRLDDFPADEVDMSTLVIIGGPRTITDAGAMYEARGYVKKYME
;
A
#
# COMPACT_ATOMS: atom_id res chain seq x y z
N PHE A 1 -21.56 16.08 -7.68
CA PHE A 1 -22.15 14.73 -7.68
C PHE A 1 -21.43 13.79 -6.71
N ASP A 2 -20.12 13.84 -6.64
CA ASP A 2 -19.29 13.06 -5.71
C ASP A 2 -19.55 13.40 -4.24
N GLU A 3 -19.80 14.67 -3.93
CA GLU A 3 -20.19 15.12 -2.59
C GLU A 3 -21.57 14.57 -2.18
N ALA A 4 -22.54 14.60 -3.08
CA ALA A 4 -23.86 14.01 -2.85
C ALA A 4 -23.76 12.50 -2.64
N ALA A 5 -22.97 11.77 -3.44
CA ALA A 5 -22.73 10.36 -3.25
C ALA A 5 -22.07 10.05 -1.90
N ALA A 6 -21.13 10.89 -1.46
CA ALA A 6 -20.50 10.74 -0.15
C ALA A 6 -21.47 10.95 1.02
N GLN A 7 -22.36 11.96 0.93
CA GLN A 7 -23.37 12.24 1.95
C GLN A 7 -24.44 11.14 2.06
N GLU A 8 -24.81 10.51 0.93
CA GLU A 8 -25.73 9.37 0.89
C GLU A 8 -25.04 8.02 1.15
N HIS A 9 -23.76 8.00 1.52
CA HIS A 9 -22.96 6.79 1.67
C HIS A 9 -22.93 5.89 0.42
N ALA A 10 -23.28 6.44 -0.75
CA ALA A 10 -23.38 5.74 -2.00
C ALA A 10 -22.00 5.48 -2.63
N ARG A 11 -21.95 4.57 -3.60
CA ARG A 11 -20.78 4.19 -4.37
C ARG A 11 -20.94 4.68 -5.80
N ILE A 12 -19.95 5.36 -6.33
CA ILE A 12 -19.87 5.69 -7.76
C ILE A 12 -19.26 4.49 -8.49
N LEU A 13 -19.94 4.00 -9.53
CA LEU A 13 -19.55 2.81 -10.27
C LEU A 13 -18.63 3.13 -11.46
N ASN A 14 -18.76 4.33 -12.05
CA ASN A 14 -17.92 4.84 -13.15
C ASN A 14 -17.36 6.23 -12.82
N PRO A 15 -16.45 6.33 -11.87
CA PRO A 15 -15.97 7.61 -11.32
C PRO A 15 -15.22 8.49 -12.33
N GLU A 16 -14.79 7.96 -13.48
CA GLU A 16 -14.23 8.72 -14.59
C GLU A 16 -15.19 9.79 -15.15
N ALA A 17 -16.50 9.55 -15.03
CA ALA A 17 -17.52 10.49 -15.48
C ALA A 17 -17.69 11.70 -14.55
N VAL A 18 -17.31 11.62 -13.27
CA VAL A 18 -17.52 12.67 -12.24
C VAL A 18 -17.00 14.02 -12.72
N ARG A 19 -15.77 14.06 -13.23
CA ARG A 19 -15.16 15.32 -13.65
C ARG A 19 -15.93 15.98 -14.81
N ALA A 20 -16.35 15.19 -15.79
CA ALA A 20 -17.05 15.68 -16.95
C ALA A 20 -18.46 16.15 -16.59
N LEU A 21 -19.16 15.40 -15.71
CA LEU A 21 -20.48 15.79 -15.22
C LEU A 21 -20.41 17.05 -14.32
N ASN A 22 -19.43 17.15 -13.42
CA ASN A 22 -19.22 18.35 -12.61
C ASN A 22 -18.85 19.57 -13.48
N ALA A 23 -18.05 19.40 -14.54
CA ALA A 23 -17.76 20.46 -15.50
C ALA A 23 -19.01 20.89 -16.26
N ALA A 24 -19.82 19.94 -16.76
CA ALA A 24 -21.08 20.25 -17.43
C ALA A 24 -22.06 21.00 -16.50
N LEU A 25 -22.12 20.66 -15.22
CA LEU A 25 -22.92 21.38 -14.23
C LEU A 25 -22.42 22.84 -14.06
N LEU A 26 -21.11 23.03 -13.97
CA LEU A 26 -20.51 24.38 -13.85
C LEU A 26 -20.70 25.24 -15.09
N ASP A 27 -20.65 24.62 -16.27
CA ASP A 27 -20.86 25.29 -17.57
C ASP A 27 -22.33 25.58 -17.87
N GLY A 28 -23.25 25.18 -16.99
CA GLY A 28 -24.69 25.39 -17.16
C GLY A 28 -25.38 24.42 -18.11
N SER A 29 -24.74 23.31 -18.46
CA SER A 29 -25.34 22.27 -19.30
C SER A 29 -26.48 21.56 -18.57
N PRO A 30 -27.59 21.22 -19.24
CA PRO A 30 -28.67 20.44 -18.62
C PRO A 30 -28.22 19.01 -18.33
N ILE A 31 -28.55 18.53 -17.14
CA ILE A 31 -28.22 17.18 -16.67
C ILE A 31 -29.50 16.46 -16.27
N ALA A 32 -29.72 15.25 -16.76
CA ALA A 32 -30.79 14.37 -16.34
C ALA A 32 -30.40 13.66 -15.05
N PHE A 33 -31.33 13.54 -14.11
CA PHE A 33 -31.20 12.66 -12.95
C PHE A 33 -32.25 11.56 -13.05
N CYS A 34 -31.81 10.31 -13.12
CA CYS A 34 -32.66 9.13 -13.14
C CYS A 34 -32.38 8.29 -11.90
N GLY A 35 -33.39 8.06 -11.06
CA GLY A 35 -33.21 7.27 -9.86
C GLY A 35 -34.11 7.65 -8.70
N THR A 36 -33.61 7.50 -7.48
CA THR A 36 -34.41 7.73 -6.27
C THR A 36 -34.80 9.20 -6.12
N ARG A 37 -36.07 9.53 -6.29
CA ARG A 37 -36.61 10.90 -6.22
C ARG A 37 -36.21 11.62 -4.94
N ALA A 38 -36.21 10.94 -3.80
CA ALA A 38 -35.81 11.53 -2.51
C ALA A 38 -34.35 12.03 -2.49
N VAL A 39 -33.42 11.35 -3.21
CA VAL A 39 -32.04 11.79 -3.37
C VAL A 39 -31.97 13.02 -4.27
N PHE A 40 -32.71 13.01 -5.38
CA PHE A 40 -32.85 14.18 -6.26
C PHE A 40 -33.32 15.41 -5.49
N GLU A 41 -34.39 15.28 -4.72
CA GLU A 41 -35.00 16.40 -3.96
C GLU A 41 -34.05 16.96 -2.90
N ARG A 42 -33.24 16.11 -2.24
CA ARG A 42 -32.26 16.56 -1.24
C ARG A 42 -31.07 17.32 -1.83
N HIS A 43 -30.59 16.92 -2.98
CA HIS A 43 -29.29 17.40 -3.48
C HIS A 43 -29.37 18.27 -4.74
N PHE A 44 -30.38 18.07 -5.59
CA PHE A 44 -30.38 18.61 -6.95
C PHE A 44 -31.61 19.44 -7.35
N ALA A 45 -32.73 19.34 -6.67
CA ALA A 45 -33.94 20.05 -7.04
C ALA A 45 -33.81 21.57 -7.10
N SER A 46 -32.86 22.15 -6.35
CA SER A 46 -32.65 23.61 -6.29
C SER A 46 -31.65 24.13 -7.32
N THR A 47 -30.95 23.26 -8.06
CA THR A 47 -29.90 23.69 -8.97
C THR A 47 -30.40 24.33 -10.26
N GLY A 48 -31.63 24.01 -10.66
CA GLY A 48 -32.25 24.50 -11.91
C GLY A 48 -31.64 23.92 -13.21
N GLN A 49 -30.53 23.23 -13.12
CA GLN A 49 -29.79 22.60 -14.23
C GLN A 49 -29.95 21.09 -14.26
N VAL A 50 -30.30 20.49 -13.13
CA VAL A 50 -30.57 19.07 -13.02
C VAL A 50 -32.08 18.83 -13.01
N ALA A 51 -32.56 17.99 -13.94
CA ALA A 51 -33.96 17.66 -14.09
C ALA A 51 -34.20 16.18 -13.81
N PHE A 52 -35.25 15.86 -13.09
CA PHE A 52 -35.64 14.48 -12.78
C PHE A 52 -36.35 13.82 -13.96
N PHE A 53 -35.91 12.60 -14.30
CA PHE A 53 -36.56 11.74 -15.28
C PHE A 53 -36.94 10.40 -14.63
N GLU A 54 -38.14 9.95 -14.85
CA GLU A 54 -38.59 8.64 -14.36
C GLU A 54 -38.00 7.48 -15.13
N ASN A 55 -37.85 7.66 -16.47
CA ASN A 55 -37.27 6.68 -17.36
C ASN A 55 -35.98 7.18 -17.99
N PRO A 56 -34.85 6.46 -17.90
CA PRO A 56 -33.61 6.84 -18.59
C PRO A 56 -33.76 6.96 -20.12
N GLN A 57 -34.69 6.21 -20.73
CA GLN A 57 -34.97 6.28 -22.17
C GLN A 57 -35.51 7.63 -22.62
N ASP A 58 -36.13 8.40 -21.73
CA ASP A 58 -36.72 9.72 -22.02
C ASP A 58 -35.71 10.86 -21.95
N VAL A 59 -34.44 10.55 -21.63
CA VAL A 59 -33.37 11.54 -21.53
C VAL A 59 -33.01 12.09 -22.91
N THR A 60 -33.10 13.40 -23.06
CA THR A 60 -32.82 14.12 -24.31
C THR A 60 -31.60 15.02 -24.24
N CYS A 61 -30.98 15.14 -23.08
CA CYS A 61 -29.75 15.92 -22.90
C CYS A 61 -28.50 15.02 -22.93
N GLY A 62 -27.34 15.62 -23.22
CA GLY A 62 -26.10 14.88 -23.40
C GLY A 62 -25.45 14.37 -22.10
N HIS A 63 -26.03 14.66 -20.93
CA HIS A 63 -25.46 14.31 -19.63
C HIS A 63 -26.53 13.74 -18.69
N ALA A 64 -26.19 12.67 -17.96
CA ALA A 64 -27.10 12.05 -17.01
C ALA A 64 -26.42 11.57 -15.73
N VAL A 65 -27.19 11.45 -14.66
CA VAL A 65 -26.82 10.72 -13.43
C VAL A 65 -27.83 9.59 -13.25
N LEU A 66 -27.33 8.36 -13.21
CA LEU A 66 -28.10 7.17 -12.85
C LEU A 66 -27.85 6.86 -11.37
N TRP A 67 -28.90 6.85 -10.57
CA TRP A 67 -28.80 6.55 -9.14
C TRP A 67 -29.68 5.37 -8.80
N ASP A 68 -29.06 4.21 -8.59
CA ASP A 68 -29.75 2.92 -8.46
C ASP A 68 -30.71 2.63 -9.63
N SER A 69 -30.37 3.07 -10.82
CA SER A 69 -31.17 2.97 -12.02
C SER A 69 -30.43 2.13 -13.07
N GLU A 70 -31.17 1.33 -13.84
CA GLU A 70 -30.60 0.58 -14.95
C GLU A 70 -30.14 1.52 -16.06
N ASN A 71 -29.00 1.20 -16.67
CA ASN A 71 -28.50 1.96 -17.81
C ASN A 71 -29.27 1.62 -19.08
N MET A 72 -30.26 2.41 -19.37
CA MET A 72 -31.07 2.38 -20.60
C MET A 72 -30.96 3.71 -21.37
N LEU A 73 -29.89 4.47 -21.17
CA LEU A 73 -29.63 5.74 -21.83
C LEU A 73 -29.30 5.54 -23.32
N PRO A 74 -29.54 6.54 -24.19
CA PRO A 74 -28.99 6.59 -25.54
C PRO A 74 -27.44 6.54 -25.51
N GLU A 75 -26.82 5.90 -26.54
CA GLU A 75 -25.36 5.68 -26.60
C GLU A 75 -24.53 6.97 -26.51
N GLU A 76 -25.08 8.12 -26.91
CA GLU A 76 -24.37 9.39 -26.95
C GLU A 76 -24.39 10.15 -25.60
N VAL A 77 -25.12 9.64 -24.60
CA VAL A 77 -25.26 10.31 -23.30
C VAL A 77 -24.09 9.96 -22.39
N LEU A 78 -23.34 10.98 -21.97
CA LEU A 78 -22.33 10.82 -20.92
C LEU A 78 -23.05 10.74 -19.56
N TYR A 79 -22.83 9.68 -18.81
CA TYR A 79 -23.53 9.45 -17.55
C TYR A 79 -22.60 9.12 -16.38
N LEU A 80 -23.08 9.44 -15.17
CA LEU A 80 -22.50 8.99 -13.90
C LEU A 80 -23.40 7.90 -13.33
N ASP A 81 -22.82 6.77 -12.98
CA ASP A 81 -23.51 5.63 -12.38
C ASP A 81 -23.20 5.56 -10.89
N VAL A 82 -24.26 5.61 -10.07
CA VAL A 82 -24.18 5.67 -8.60
C VAL A 82 -25.06 4.59 -8.00
N SER A 83 -24.52 3.84 -7.04
CA SER A 83 -25.26 2.83 -6.28
C SER A 83 -25.26 3.12 -4.80
N SER A 84 -26.42 3.10 -4.17
CA SER A 84 -26.58 3.16 -2.71
C SER A 84 -26.01 1.91 -2.01
N ARG A 85 -25.86 0.79 -2.73
CA ARG A 85 -25.36 -0.48 -2.18
C ARG A 85 -23.83 -0.48 -2.07
N ALA A 86 -23.34 0.07 -0.96
CA ALA A 86 -21.91 0.29 -0.74
C ALA A 86 -21.29 -0.58 0.37
N PHE A 87 -22.07 -1.44 1.03
CA PHE A 87 -21.60 -2.22 2.18
C PHE A 87 -21.94 -3.69 2.08
N VAL A 88 -21.11 -4.54 2.71
CA VAL A 88 -21.37 -5.95 2.95
C VAL A 88 -21.54 -6.18 4.44
N LEU A 89 -22.65 -6.82 4.83
CA LEU A 89 -22.92 -7.19 6.21
C LEU A 89 -22.39 -8.59 6.52
N GLY A 90 -21.43 -8.68 7.41
CA GLY A 90 -20.96 -9.95 7.96
C GLY A 90 -21.82 -10.41 9.13
N VAL A 91 -22.31 -11.63 9.07
CA VAL A 91 -23.23 -12.19 10.06
C VAL A 91 -22.67 -13.45 10.70
N GLY A 92 -22.60 -13.46 12.03
CA GLY A 92 -22.42 -14.66 12.82
C GLY A 92 -23.62 -14.81 13.75
N CYS A 93 -24.21 -16.00 13.87
CA CYS A 93 -25.30 -16.24 14.82
C CYS A 93 -25.25 -17.67 15.39
N ARG A 94 -25.92 -17.90 16.51
CA ARG A 94 -26.24 -19.25 16.97
C ARG A 94 -27.23 -19.93 16.03
N ARG A 95 -27.18 -21.26 15.94
CA ARG A 95 -28.20 -22.02 15.22
C ARG A 95 -29.56 -21.85 15.87
N GLY A 96 -30.58 -21.65 15.02
CA GLY A 96 -31.97 -21.52 15.47
C GLY A 96 -32.38 -20.13 15.94
N VAL A 97 -31.57 -19.09 15.69
CA VAL A 97 -32.00 -17.69 15.82
C VAL A 97 -33.20 -17.46 14.90
N LYS A 98 -34.23 -16.78 15.40
CA LYS A 98 -35.44 -16.51 14.60
C LYS A 98 -35.14 -15.49 13.50
N PRO A 99 -35.64 -15.67 12.26
CA PRO A 99 -35.42 -14.72 11.16
C PRO A 99 -35.80 -13.28 11.49
N GLN A 100 -36.94 -13.08 12.17
CA GLN A 100 -37.39 -11.76 12.60
C GLN A 100 -36.47 -11.10 13.62
N GLU A 101 -35.86 -11.91 14.53
CA GLU A 101 -34.93 -11.40 15.53
C GLU A 101 -33.62 -10.94 14.87
N LEU A 102 -33.05 -11.76 13.97
CA LEU A 102 -31.85 -11.38 13.22
C LEU A 102 -32.09 -10.11 12.42
N ARG A 103 -33.25 -9.99 11.74
CA ARG A 103 -33.60 -8.82 10.96
C ARG A 103 -33.68 -7.56 11.81
N LEU A 104 -34.37 -7.59 12.94
CA LEU A 104 -34.48 -6.44 13.84
C LEU A 104 -33.12 -5.99 14.40
N VAL A 105 -32.27 -6.98 14.76
CA VAL A 105 -30.91 -6.71 15.24
C VAL A 105 -30.07 -6.07 14.14
N ALA A 106 -30.16 -6.57 12.90
CA ALA A 106 -29.41 -6.03 11.76
C ALA A 106 -29.88 -4.62 11.39
N GLU A 107 -31.18 -4.38 11.32
CA GLU A 107 -31.75 -3.04 11.04
C GLU A 107 -31.36 -2.02 12.12
N ARG A 108 -31.40 -2.41 13.40
CA ARG A 108 -30.94 -1.57 14.49
C ARG A 108 -29.45 -1.27 14.40
N TYR A 109 -28.63 -2.29 14.13
CA TYR A 109 -27.19 -2.12 13.97
C TYR A 109 -26.86 -1.14 12.84
N LEU A 110 -27.49 -1.27 11.68
CA LEU A 110 -27.29 -0.35 10.55
C LEU A 110 -27.69 1.08 10.92
N SER A 111 -28.81 1.25 11.64
CA SER A 111 -29.30 2.58 12.04
C SER A 111 -28.32 3.34 12.96
N GLU A 112 -27.48 2.65 13.74
CA GLU A 112 -26.44 3.26 14.56
C GLU A 112 -25.38 4.01 13.71
N PHE A 113 -25.25 3.63 12.42
CA PHE A 113 -24.34 4.26 11.45
C PHE A 113 -25.07 5.15 10.42
N GLY A 114 -26.35 5.42 10.62
CA GLY A 114 -27.16 6.17 9.64
C GLY A 114 -27.46 5.39 8.35
N LEU A 115 -27.34 4.07 8.37
CA LEU A 115 -27.52 3.16 7.24
C LEU A 115 -28.86 2.38 7.38
N ASN A 116 -29.30 1.81 6.27
CA ASN A 116 -30.45 0.91 6.21
C ASN A 116 -30.18 -0.26 5.23
N ALA A 117 -31.18 -1.10 4.99
CA ALA A 117 -31.07 -2.27 4.11
C ALA A 117 -30.69 -1.91 2.65
N GLU A 118 -31.06 -0.74 2.16
CA GLU A 118 -30.76 -0.28 0.79
C GLU A 118 -29.27 -0.03 0.57
N ASN A 119 -28.52 0.23 1.65
CA ASN A 119 -27.06 0.42 1.59
C ASN A 119 -26.28 -0.90 1.52
N ILE A 120 -26.95 -2.05 1.68
CA ILE A 120 -26.32 -3.36 1.72
C ILE A 120 -26.28 -3.99 0.32
N ALA A 121 -25.08 -4.32 -0.14
CA ALA A 121 -24.84 -5.01 -1.40
C ALA A 121 -24.89 -6.54 -1.26
N GLY A 122 -24.63 -7.06 -0.06
CA GLY A 122 -24.62 -8.49 0.20
C GLY A 122 -24.46 -8.82 1.68
N ILE A 123 -24.78 -10.07 2.02
CA ILE A 123 -24.58 -10.65 3.35
C ILE A 123 -23.51 -11.73 3.26
N ALA A 124 -22.64 -11.84 4.24
CA ALA A 124 -21.57 -12.82 4.25
C ALA A 124 -21.48 -13.56 5.60
N THR A 125 -21.20 -14.85 5.53
CA THR A 125 -21.07 -15.72 6.70
C THR A 125 -20.16 -16.93 6.40
N CYS A 126 -20.08 -17.91 7.31
CA CYS A 126 -19.34 -19.15 7.08
C CYS A 126 -20.22 -20.27 6.49
N THR A 127 -19.59 -21.22 5.79
CA THR A 127 -20.26 -22.40 5.19
C THR A 127 -21.02 -23.25 6.19
N VAL A 128 -20.62 -23.25 7.47
CA VAL A 128 -21.35 -23.94 8.56
C VAL A 128 -22.78 -23.41 8.72
N LYS A 129 -23.12 -22.27 8.09
CA LYS A 129 -24.41 -21.58 8.17
C LYS A 129 -25.19 -21.56 6.84
N GLU A 130 -24.83 -22.39 5.88
CA GLU A 130 -25.51 -22.46 4.57
C GLU A 130 -26.99 -22.82 4.67
N ASP A 131 -27.37 -23.55 5.71
CA ASP A 131 -28.73 -24.02 6.01
C ASP A 131 -29.44 -23.18 7.09
N GLU A 132 -28.88 -22.02 7.53
CA GLU A 132 -29.47 -21.22 8.60
C GLU A 132 -30.61 -20.33 8.09
N PRO A 133 -31.89 -20.64 8.47
CA PRO A 133 -33.04 -19.94 7.90
C PRO A 133 -33.07 -18.43 8.21
N ALA A 134 -32.47 -18.01 9.33
CA ALA A 134 -32.42 -16.61 9.70
C ALA A 134 -31.55 -15.79 8.73
N ILE A 135 -30.40 -16.33 8.30
CA ILE A 135 -29.49 -15.64 7.39
C ILE A 135 -30.05 -15.66 5.96
N LEU A 136 -30.56 -16.80 5.51
CA LEU A 136 -31.18 -16.90 4.19
C LEU A 136 -32.42 -15.99 4.08
N GLY A 137 -33.28 -16.00 5.10
CA GLY A 137 -34.45 -15.10 5.14
C GLY A 137 -34.11 -13.62 5.22
N LEU A 138 -32.95 -13.26 5.79
CA LEU A 138 -32.48 -11.87 5.75
C LEU A 138 -32.05 -11.47 4.32
N GLY A 139 -31.34 -12.36 3.61
CA GLY A 139 -30.97 -12.16 2.21
C GLY A 139 -32.17 -12.00 1.30
N GLU A 140 -33.19 -12.84 1.45
CA GLU A 140 -34.44 -12.75 0.71
C GLU A 140 -35.20 -11.45 1.01
N ALA A 141 -35.32 -11.08 2.29
CA ALA A 141 -36.04 -9.87 2.70
C ALA A 141 -35.39 -8.57 2.19
N TRP A 142 -34.08 -8.53 2.08
CA TRP A 142 -33.32 -7.39 1.57
C TRP A 142 -32.96 -7.47 0.08
N GLN A 143 -33.34 -8.57 -0.57
CA GLN A 143 -33.06 -8.85 -1.99
C GLN A 143 -31.56 -8.71 -2.30
N VAL A 144 -30.72 -9.30 -1.46
CA VAL A 144 -29.27 -9.30 -1.61
C VAL A 144 -28.71 -10.72 -1.57
N PRO A 145 -27.58 -10.99 -2.27
CA PRO A 145 -26.92 -12.28 -2.23
C PRO A 145 -26.36 -12.58 -0.83
N VAL A 146 -26.37 -13.85 -0.46
CA VAL A 146 -25.69 -14.37 0.74
C VAL A 146 -24.47 -15.18 0.29
N ALA A 147 -23.29 -14.75 0.70
CA ALA A 147 -22.03 -15.42 0.41
C ALA A 147 -21.59 -16.28 1.61
N PHE A 148 -21.05 -17.46 1.31
CA PHE A 148 -20.58 -18.42 2.30
C PHE A 148 -19.09 -18.69 2.09
N HIS A 149 -18.29 -18.52 3.14
CA HIS A 149 -16.85 -18.73 3.11
C HIS A 149 -16.45 -19.90 4.01
N SER A 150 -15.48 -20.67 3.60
CA SER A 150 -14.92 -21.75 4.40
C SER A 150 -14.15 -21.23 5.63
N ALA A 151 -13.98 -22.08 6.64
CA ALA A 151 -13.20 -21.71 7.83
C ALA A 151 -11.74 -21.34 7.48
N GLU A 152 -11.16 -22.02 6.48
CA GLU A 152 -9.79 -21.77 6.01
C GLU A 152 -9.66 -20.39 5.34
N GLU A 153 -10.60 -20.01 4.46
CA GLU A 153 -10.65 -18.69 3.85
C GLU A 153 -10.80 -17.58 4.89
N LEU A 154 -11.69 -17.80 5.88
CA LEU A 154 -11.93 -16.84 6.96
C LEU A 154 -10.70 -16.66 7.88
N ASP A 155 -9.97 -17.73 8.18
CA ASP A 155 -8.79 -17.68 9.07
C ASP A 155 -7.57 -17.02 8.40
N ALA A 156 -7.58 -16.92 7.06
CA ALA A 156 -6.57 -16.19 6.29
C ALA A 156 -6.72 -14.66 6.37
N VAL A 157 -7.86 -14.15 6.84
CA VAL A 157 -8.14 -12.70 6.93
C VAL A 157 -7.75 -12.16 8.30
N PRO A 158 -6.87 -11.13 8.39
CA PRO A 158 -6.60 -10.44 9.65
C PRO A 158 -7.85 -9.75 10.18
N VAL A 159 -8.20 -10.02 11.42
CA VAL A 159 -9.40 -9.47 12.09
C VAL A 159 -9.03 -8.67 13.32
N SER A 160 -9.82 -7.65 13.63
CA SER A 160 -9.57 -6.76 14.77
C SER A 160 -9.96 -7.36 16.12
N ALA A 161 -10.96 -8.26 16.14
CA ALA A 161 -11.52 -8.86 17.34
C ALA A 161 -11.54 -10.40 17.28
N PRO A 162 -10.37 -11.07 17.39
CA PRO A 162 -10.29 -12.53 17.39
C PRO A 162 -10.97 -13.15 18.61
N SER A 163 -11.57 -14.35 18.46
CA SER A 163 -12.28 -15.07 19.51
C SER A 163 -11.90 -16.55 19.53
N GLU A 164 -11.23 -16.99 20.59
CA GLU A 164 -10.87 -18.39 20.79
C GLU A 164 -12.10 -19.32 20.82
N LYS A 165 -13.22 -18.88 21.41
CA LYS A 165 -14.48 -19.65 21.42
C LYS A 165 -15.05 -19.90 20.02
N VAL A 166 -14.84 -18.96 19.10
CA VAL A 166 -15.25 -19.10 17.70
C VAL A 166 -14.28 -20.01 16.97
N ARG A 167 -12.98 -19.90 17.24
CA ARG A 167 -11.94 -20.77 16.68
C ARG A 167 -12.16 -22.22 17.02
N GLU A 168 -12.47 -22.54 18.28
CA GLU A 168 -12.78 -23.91 18.73
C GLU A 168 -14.02 -24.52 18.04
N LYS A 169 -15.03 -23.69 17.69
CA LYS A 169 -16.30 -24.17 17.14
C LYS A 169 -16.39 -24.15 15.63
N VAL A 170 -15.73 -23.22 14.98
CA VAL A 170 -15.87 -22.91 13.54
C VAL A 170 -14.56 -23.04 12.80
N GLY A 171 -13.41 -23.08 13.50
CA GLY A 171 -12.08 -23.18 12.90
C GLY A 171 -11.50 -21.84 12.44
N THR A 172 -12.13 -20.70 12.78
CA THR A 172 -11.65 -19.36 12.46
C THR A 172 -11.75 -18.40 13.64
N ALA A 173 -10.90 -17.41 13.69
CA ALA A 173 -10.86 -16.40 14.76
C ALA A 173 -12.07 -15.45 14.77
N SER A 174 -12.69 -15.18 13.62
CA SER A 174 -13.88 -14.33 13.48
C SER A 174 -14.65 -14.70 12.22
N VAL A 175 -15.97 -14.88 12.34
CA VAL A 175 -16.85 -15.13 11.20
C VAL A 175 -17.26 -13.81 10.54
N CYS A 176 -17.93 -12.91 11.28
CA CYS A 176 -18.56 -11.74 10.68
C CYS A 176 -17.56 -10.74 10.05
N GLU A 177 -16.44 -10.42 10.74
CA GLU A 177 -15.44 -9.50 10.18
C GLU A 177 -14.73 -10.09 8.96
N ALA A 178 -14.27 -11.35 9.06
CA ALA A 178 -13.59 -12.00 7.95
C ALA A 178 -14.49 -12.18 6.74
N ALA A 179 -15.74 -12.62 6.96
CA ALA A 179 -16.69 -12.87 5.88
C ALA A 179 -17.07 -11.58 5.12
N CYS A 180 -17.37 -10.48 5.82
CA CYS A 180 -17.70 -9.23 5.12
C CYS A 180 -16.50 -8.66 4.35
N LEU A 181 -15.28 -8.79 4.87
CA LEU A 181 -14.07 -8.36 4.16
C LEU A 181 -13.82 -9.22 2.91
N LEU A 182 -13.91 -10.55 3.00
CA LEU A 182 -13.77 -11.44 1.84
C LEU A 182 -14.79 -11.13 0.75
N SER A 183 -16.07 -11.04 1.11
CA SER A 183 -17.15 -10.73 0.17
C SER A 183 -17.08 -9.30 -0.39
N SER A 184 -16.33 -8.42 0.27
CA SER A 184 -16.04 -7.08 -0.25
C SER A 184 -14.80 -7.03 -1.16
N GLY A 185 -14.14 -8.17 -1.41
CA GLY A 185 -12.95 -8.26 -2.26
C GLY A 185 -11.64 -8.13 -1.49
N TYR A 186 -11.54 -8.66 -0.27
CA TYR A 186 -10.27 -8.75 0.45
C TYR A 186 -9.21 -9.46 -0.39
N GLY A 187 -8.03 -8.86 -0.49
CA GLY A 187 -6.96 -9.33 -1.39
C GLY A 187 -6.99 -8.68 -2.77
N SER A 188 -8.07 -7.99 -3.16
CA SER A 188 -8.14 -7.18 -4.39
C SER A 188 -7.60 -5.77 -4.18
N ILE A 189 -7.46 -4.99 -5.26
CA ILE A 189 -7.03 -3.60 -5.23
C ILE A 189 -8.12 -2.75 -5.92
N PRO A 190 -8.61 -1.71 -5.24
CA PRO A 190 -8.35 -1.32 -3.86
C PRO A 190 -8.95 -2.29 -2.83
N GLN A 191 -8.32 -2.39 -1.67
CA GLN A 191 -8.82 -3.26 -0.60
C GLN A 191 -10.08 -2.69 0.08
N PRO A 192 -11.05 -3.53 0.46
CA PRO A 192 -12.18 -3.12 1.27
C PRO A 192 -11.72 -2.67 2.66
N THR A 193 -12.49 -1.79 3.28
CA THR A 193 -12.23 -1.34 4.64
C THR A 193 -13.29 -1.90 5.59
N LEU A 194 -12.85 -2.38 6.75
CA LEU A 194 -13.77 -2.69 7.84
C LEU A 194 -14.35 -1.37 8.36
N TYR A 195 -15.60 -1.09 8.00
CA TYR A 195 -16.29 0.15 8.35
C TYR A 195 -16.74 0.15 9.82
N ALA A 196 -17.32 -0.95 10.26
CA ALA A 196 -17.69 -1.15 11.65
C ALA A 196 -17.19 -2.54 12.12
N PRO A 197 -16.40 -2.59 13.21
CA PRO A 197 -15.91 -3.83 13.76
C PRO A 197 -17.03 -4.66 14.37
N LYS A 198 -16.71 -5.92 14.69
CA LYS A 198 -17.64 -6.87 15.30
C LYS A 198 -18.33 -6.30 16.52
N SER A 199 -19.65 -6.29 16.45
CA SER A 199 -20.57 -6.00 17.57
C SER A 199 -21.41 -7.23 17.90
N ALA A 200 -21.67 -7.48 19.18
CA ALA A 200 -22.40 -8.65 19.67
C ALA A 200 -23.75 -8.25 20.26
N PHE A 201 -24.81 -8.93 19.82
CA PHE A 201 -26.20 -8.70 20.24
C PHE A 201 -26.80 -10.07 20.66
N GLY A 202 -26.56 -10.47 21.90
CA GLY A 202 -26.98 -11.78 22.38
C GLY A 202 -26.37 -12.92 21.57
N ASP A 203 -27.20 -13.64 20.82
CA ASP A 203 -26.78 -14.77 19.98
C ASP A 203 -26.39 -14.39 18.55
N VAL A 204 -26.34 -13.09 18.23
CA VAL A 204 -25.98 -12.54 16.91
C VAL A 204 -24.72 -11.69 17.02
N THR A 205 -23.83 -11.81 16.04
CA THR A 205 -22.68 -10.92 15.87
C THR A 205 -22.69 -10.35 14.46
N LEU A 206 -22.46 -9.05 14.34
CA LEU A 206 -22.47 -8.31 13.08
C LEU A 206 -21.17 -7.53 12.90
N ALA A 207 -20.75 -7.38 11.66
CA ALA A 207 -19.68 -6.49 11.25
C ALA A 207 -20.01 -5.91 9.88
N LEU A 208 -19.44 -4.77 9.52
CA LEU A 208 -19.73 -4.09 8.28
C LEU A 208 -18.44 -3.73 7.55
N ALA A 209 -18.29 -4.19 6.32
CA ALA A 209 -17.23 -3.79 5.44
C ALA A 209 -17.77 -2.87 4.34
N ARG A 210 -17.02 -1.82 4.02
CA ARG A 210 -17.31 -0.94 2.89
C ARG A 210 -16.66 -1.50 1.63
N LEU A 211 -17.44 -1.62 0.57
CA LEU A 211 -16.94 -1.94 -0.75
C LEU A 211 -15.96 -0.84 -1.19
N PRO A 212 -14.83 -1.21 -1.79
CA PRO A 212 -13.90 -0.22 -2.27
C PRO A 212 -14.58 0.68 -3.32
N HIS A 213 -14.30 1.98 -3.28
CA HIS A 213 -14.52 2.81 -4.45
C HIS A 213 -13.64 2.24 -5.55
N LEU A 214 -14.21 1.97 -6.73
CA LEU A 214 -13.37 1.68 -7.87
C LEU A 214 -12.48 2.91 -8.10
N PRO A 215 -11.16 2.73 -8.29
CA PRO A 215 -10.31 3.84 -8.63
C PRO A 215 -10.88 4.51 -9.88
N VAL A 216 -10.96 5.84 -9.84
CA VAL A 216 -11.35 6.65 -11.02
C VAL A 216 -10.36 6.32 -12.14
N PRO A 217 -10.76 5.70 -13.26
CA PRO A 217 -9.95 5.77 -14.46
C PRO A 217 -9.92 7.25 -14.85
N LYS A 218 -8.80 7.94 -14.61
CA LYS A 218 -8.61 9.28 -15.15
C LYS A 218 -8.58 9.12 -16.66
N SER A 219 -9.31 9.96 -17.38
CA SER A 219 -9.18 10.05 -18.83
C SER A 219 -7.75 10.52 -19.14
N GLY A 220 -6.89 9.57 -19.50
CA GLY A 220 -5.45 9.74 -19.66
C GLY A 220 -4.69 8.67 -18.87
N GLN A 221 -3.51 8.39 -19.34
CA GLN A 221 -2.57 7.50 -18.68
C GLN A 221 -2.09 8.14 -17.37
N GLY A 222 -2.11 7.39 -16.27
CA GLY A 222 -1.53 7.82 -15.00
C GLY A 222 0.00 7.78 -15.03
N GLU A 223 0.63 8.23 -13.96
CA GLU A 223 2.09 8.16 -13.79
C GLU A 223 2.48 7.29 -12.59
N ILE A 224 3.70 6.78 -12.61
CA ILE A 224 4.32 6.18 -11.43
C ILE A 224 5.42 7.10 -10.92
N VAL A 225 5.31 7.53 -9.68
CA VAL A 225 6.37 8.21 -8.95
C VAL A 225 7.03 7.23 -8.02
N VAL A 226 8.32 6.91 -8.24
CA VAL A 226 9.09 6.05 -7.35
C VAL A 226 9.81 6.92 -6.33
N ALA A 227 9.44 6.81 -5.07
CA ALA A 227 9.80 7.76 -4.02
C ALA A 227 10.67 7.13 -2.93
N GLY A 228 11.81 7.76 -2.64
CA GLY A 228 12.75 7.35 -1.59
C GLY A 228 12.37 7.94 -0.23
N LEU A 229 12.08 7.07 0.74
CA LEU A 229 11.70 7.47 2.11
C LEU A 229 12.90 7.72 3.04
N GLY A 230 14.13 7.56 2.56
CA GLY A 230 15.30 7.57 3.44
C GLY A 230 15.22 6.43 4.47
N SER A 231 15.46 6.73 5.74
CA SER A 231 15.29 5.75 6.82
C SER A 231 13.82 5.49 7.19
N GLY A 232 12.89 6.29 6.66
CA GLY A 232 11.50 6.35 7.10
C GLY A 232 11.23 7.37 8.21
N ALA A 233 12.28 7.96 8.80
CA ALA A 233 12.10 9.05 9.75
C ALA A 233 11.53 10.31 9.07
N PRO A 234 10.65 11.09 9.72
CA PRO A 234 10.02 12.27 9.11
C PRO A 234 11.01 13.28 8.52
N GLY A 235 12.15 13.47 9.16
CA GLY A 235 13.21 14.39 8.70
C GLY A 235 14.03 13.90 7.51
N HIS A 236 13.88 12.64 7.11
CA HIS A 236 14.56 12.04 5.95
C HIS A 236 13.67 11.95 4.70
N ILE A 237 12.41 12.31 4.82
CA ILE A 237 11.47 12.38 3.68
C ILE A 237 11.61 13.76 3.06
N THR A 238 11.98 13.81 1.79
CA THR A 238 12.13 15.08 1.08
C THR A 238 10.78 15.76 0.84
N PRO A 239 10.72 17.10 0.69
CA PRO A 239 9.47 17.82 0.37
C PRO A 239 8.80 17.31 -0.91
N ASP A 240 9.58 16.92 -1.91
CA ASP A 240 9.05 16.38 -3.18
C ASP A 240 8.37 15.04 -2.98
N VAL A 241 8.97 14.15 -2.18
CA VAL A 241 8.37 12.86 -1.80
C VAL A 241 7.09 13.07 -1.00
N ASP A 242 7.09 13.97 -0.03
CA ASP A 242 5.90 14.31 0.76
C ASP A 242 4.77 14.87 -0.14
N THR A 243 5.13 15.69 -1.13
CA THR A 243 4.18 16.21 -2.12
C THR A 243 3.62 15.10 -3.02
N ALA A 244 4.47 14.16 -3.46
CA ALA A 244 4.05 13.01 -4.26
C ALA A 244 3.08 12.11 -3.48
N LEU A 245 3.37 11.84 -2.20
CA LEU A 245 2.49 11.07 -1.31
C LEU A 245 1.12 11.73 -1.12
N ARG A 246 1.07 13.08 -1.03
CA ARG A 246 -0.21 13.78 -0.95
C ARG A 246 -1.02 13.73 -2.24
N ARG A 247 -0.35 13.82 -3.41
CA ARG A 247 -1.01 13.94 -4.72
C ARG A 247 -1.37 12.62 -5.38
N CYS A 248 -0.72 11.52 -5.00
CA CYS A 248 -1.00 10.23 -5.61
C CYS A 248 -2.41 9.73 -5.28
N ASP A 249 -2.96 8.92 -6.17
CA ASP A 249 -4.24 8.25 -5.96
C ASP A 249 -4.04 6.95 -5.17
N THR A 250 -2.93 6.26 -5.40
CA THR A 250 -2.60 4.96 -4.80
C THR A 250 -1.14 4.94 -4.37
N VAL A 251 -0.86 4.31 -3.24
CA VAL A 251 0.50 4.06 -2.75
C VAL A 251 0.86 2.60 -2.96
N ALA A 252 2.05 2.33 -3.50
CA ALA A 252 2.59 0.98 -3.64
C ALA A 252 3.88 0.84 -2.82
N GLY A 253 4.09 -0.28 -2.13
CA GLY A 253 5.32 -0.47 -1.35
C GLY A 253 5.40 -1.80 -0.62
N TYR A 254 6.60 -2.13 -0.13
CA TYR A 254 6.77 -3.22 0.82
C TYR A 254 6.07 -2.86 2.13
N SER A 255 5.30 -3.78 2.71
CA SER A 255 4.46 -3.52 3.89
C SER A 255 5.20 -2.78 5.01
N HIS A 256 6.43 -3.20 5.32
CA HIS A 256 7.25 -2.55 6.35
C HIS A 256 7.62 -1.09 6.02
N TYR A 257 7.77 -0.71 4.74
CA TYR A 257 8.06 0.67 4.33
C TYR A 257 6.79 1.52 4.34
N VAL A 258 5.67 0.94 3.97
CA VAL A 258 4.35 1.58 4.07
C VAL A 258 4.03 1.94 5.53
N ASP A 259 4.43 1.08 6.49
CA ASP A 259 4.22 1.34 7.92
C ASP A 259 4.88 2.64 8.41
N PHE A 260 5.99 3.07 7.81
CA PHE A 260 6.67 4.33 8.17
C PHE A 260 5.88 5.59 7.82
N ILE A 261 4.92 5.48 6.91
CA ILE A 261 4.19 6.62 6.34
C ILE A 261 2.67 6.51 6.49
N ARG A 262 2.16 5.55 7.29
CA ARG A 262 0.71 5.30 7.43
C ARG A 262 -0.10 6.56 7.71
N ASP A 263 0.39 7.41 8.60
CA ASP A 263 -0.29 8.67 8.96
C ASP A 263 -0.35 9.67 7.79
N ARG A 264 0.61 9.60 6.85
CA ARG A 264 0.70 10.49 5.68
C ARG A 264 -0.18 10.05 4.52
N ILE A 265 -0.57 8.78 4.50
CA ILE A 265 -1.35 8.15 3.43
C ILE A 265 -2.74 7.70 3.89
N ALA A 266 -3.20 8.22 5.04
CA ALA A 266 -4.51 7.86 5.58
C ALA A 266 -5.63 8.06 4.54
N GLY A 267 -6.46 7.03 4.38
CA GLY A 267 -7.56 7.03 3.41
C GLY A 267 -7.18 6.70 1.95
N LYS A 268 -5.89 6.49 1.64
CA LYS A 268 -5.47 6.09 0.29
C LYS A 268 -5.45 4.58 0.11
N PRO A 269 -5.80 4.07 -1.08
CA PRO A 269 -5.56 2.68 -1.46
C PRO A 269 -4.07 2.34 -1.39
N VAL A 270 -3.75 1.12 -0.94
CA VAL A 270 -2.35 0.67 -0.80
C VAL A 270 -2.15 -0.68 -1.48
N ILE A 271 -1.23 -0.72 -2.44
CA ILE A 271 -0.70 -1.93 -3.06
C ILE A 271 0.49 -2.40 -2.22
N GLN A 272 0.27 -3.38 -1.35
CA GLN A 272 1.34 -3.88 -0.49
C GLN A 272 1.33 -5.40 -0.45
N ASN A 273 2.52 -5.98 -0.43
CA ASN A 273 2.74 -7.39 -0.19
C ASN A 273 4.04 -7.60 0.60
N GLY A 274 4.27 -8.84 1.01
CA GLY A 274 5.47 -9.22 1.76
C GLY A 274 6.75 -9.21 0.93
N MET A 275 7.82 -9.67 1.55
CA MET A 275 9.12 -9.91 0.91
C MET A 275 8.97 -10.96 -0.21
N LYS A 276 9.66 -10.79 -1.33
CA LYS A 276 9.61 -11.58 -2.58
C LYS A 276 8.40 -11.30 -3.49
N GLY A 277 7.57 -10.32 -3.19
CA GLY A 277 6.48 -9.87 -4.04
C GLY A 277 6.83 -8.64 -4.89
N GLU A 278 8.13 -8.42 -5.19
CA GLU A 278 8.61 -7.22 -5.88
C GLU A 278 8.02 -7.10 -7.28
N VAL A 279 8.04 -8.18 -8.06
CA VAL A 279 7.52 -8.21 -9.45
C VAL A 279 6.02 -7.98 -9.45
N GLU A 280 5.28 -8.71 -8.60
CA GLU A 280 3.83 -8.59 -8.49
C GLU A 280 3.40 -7.16 -8.11
N ARG A 281 4.08 -6.56 -7.14
CA ARG A 281 3.84 -5.19 -6.70
C ARG A 281 4.11 -4.18 -7.81
N CYS A 282 5.19 -4.34 -8.57
CA CYS A 282 5.49 -3.48 -9.71
C CYS A 282 4.47 -3.64 -10.84
N LEU A 283 4.05 -4.87 -11.15
CA LEU A 283 3.00 -5.12 -12.14
C LEU A 283 1.67 -4.48 -11.70
N SER A 284 1.26 -4.67 -10.45
CA SER A 284 0.05 -4.05 -9.92
C SER A 284 0.09 -2.51 -9.98
N ALA A 285 1.27 -1.92 -9.73
CA ALA A 285 1.45 -0.47 -9.86
C ALA A 285 1.35 -0.01 -11.32
N LEU A 286 1.92 -0.77 -12.27
CA LEU A 286 1.83 -0.49 -13.70
C LEU A 286 0.40 -0.63 -14.23
N GLU A 287 -0.35 -1.65 -13.78
CA GLU A 287 -1.77 -1.81 -14.11
C GLU A 287 -2.61 -0.65 -13.58
N ALA A 288 -2.38 -0.22 -12.33
CA ALA A 288 -3.06 0.92 -11.77
C ALA A 288 -2.78 2.22 -12.54
N ALA A 289 -1.53 2.41 -12.98
CA ALA A 289 -1.15 3.55 -13.81
C ALA A 289 -1.75 3.47 -15.23
N LEU A 290 -1.81 2.26 -15.82
CA LEU A 290 -2.48 2.04 -17.09
C LEU A 290 -3.98 2.37 -17.00
N ALA A 291 -4.60 2.08 -15.84
CA ALA A 291 -5.97 2.48 -15.52
C ALA A 291 -6.13 3.98 -15.16
N GLY A 292 -5.11 4.82 -15.37
CA GLY A 292 -5.17 6.27 -15.20
C GLY A 292 -4.85 6.77 -13.79
N GLN A 293 -4.38 5.92 -12.86
CA GLN A 293 -4.04 6.35 -11.50
C GLN A 293 -2.62 6.91 -11.42
N ASN A 294 -2.42 7.93 -10.59
CA ASN A 294 -1.10 8.36 -10.17
C ASN A 294 -0.65 7.51 -8.98
N VAL A 295 0.31 6.64 -9.21
CA VAL A 295 0.82 5.71 -8.20
C VAL A 295 2.11 6.25 -7.58
N CYS A 296 2.19 6.33 -6.26
CA CYS A 296 3.43 6.59 -5.54
C CYS A 296 4.01 5.27 -5.02
N MET A 297 5.06 4.76 -5.66
CA MET A 297 5.78 3.58 -5.20
C MET A 297 6.88 3.97 -4.22
N VAL A 298 6.78 3.52 -2.97
CA VAL A 298 7.72 3.89 -1.91
C VAL A 298 8.80 2.83 -1.70
N CYS A 299 10.03 3.32 -1.52
CA CYS A 299 11.22 2.52 -1.23
C CYS A 299 11.93 3.07 0.02
N SER A 300 12.56 2.22 0.81
CA SER A 300 13.52 2.67 1.82
C SER A 300 14.80 3.17 1.14
N GLY A 301 15.46 4.16 1.71
CA GLY A 301 16.65 4.76 1.13
C GLY A 301 16.34 5.55 -0.14
N ASP A 302 17.09 5.27 -1.19
CA ASP A 302 16.96 5.84 -2.53
C ASP A 302 16.41 4.80 -3.52
N PRO A 303 15.43 5.14 -4.37
CA PRO A 303 14.79 4.19 -5.29
C PRO A 303 15.71 3.66 -6.40
N GLY A 304 16.76 4.38 -6.74
CA GLY A 304 17.74 4.02 -7.77
C GLY A 304 18.92 3.19 -7.23
N ILE A 305 19.02 3.00 -5.91
CA ILE A 305 20.12 2.29 -5.27
C ILE A 305 19.61 1.00 -4.63
N LEU A 306 19.80 -0.13 -5.31
CA LEU A 306 19.39 -1.48 -4.86
C LEU A 306 17.89 -1.55 -4.46
N ALA A 307 17.03 -0.85 -5.19
CA ALA A 307 15.61 -0.70 -4.92
C ALA A 307 14.76 -0.92 -6.18
N MET A 308 13.52 -0.40 -6.21
CA MET A 308 12.48 -0.84 -7.14
C MET A 308 12.47 -0.11 -8.49
N ALA A 309 13.18 1.04 -8.64
CA ALA A 309 13.09 1.82 -9.86
C ALA A 309 13.56 1.04 -11.10
N GLY A 310 14.65 0.29 -10.99
CA GLY A 310 15.17 -0.55 -12.08
C GLY A 310 14.16 -1.59 -12.56
N LEU A 311 13.52 -2.30 -11.63
CA LEU A 311 12.52 -3.33 -11.95
C LEU A 311 11.30 -2.75 -12.68
N LEU A 312 10.83 -1.56 -12.30
CA LEU A 312 9.73 -0.88 -13.01
C LEU A 312 10.09 -0.57 -14.45
N TYR A 313 11.33 -0.09 -14.71
CA TYR A 313 11.80 0.16 -16.07
C TYR A 313 11.93 -1.13 -16.88
N GLU A 314 12.43 -2.22 -16.27
CA GLU A 314 12.52 -3.54 -16.93
C GLU A 314 11.13 -4.04 -17.34
N LEU A 315 10.15 -4.04 -16.42
CA LEU A 315 8.79 -4.50 -16.69
C LEU A 315 8.09 -3.63 -17.75
N ARG A 316 8.24 -2.31 -17.68
CA ARG A 316 7.73 -1.38 -18.69
C ARG A 316 8.28 -1.66 -20.08
N THR A 317 9.58 -1.97 -20.16
CA THR A 317 10.24 -2.28 -21.44
C THR A 317 9.81 -3.64 -21.99
N ARG A 318 9.62 -4.61 -21.10
CA ARG A 318 9.25 -5.99 -21.46
C ARG A 318 7.83 -6.11 -21.98
N GLU A 319 6.89 -5.35 -21.41
CA GLU A 319 5.47 -5.44 -21.76
C GLU A 319 5.01 -4.19 -22.54
N PRO A 320 4.72 -4.34 -23.85
CA PRO A 320 4.38 -3.21 -24.73
C PRO A 320 3.21 -2.34 -24.24
N ARG A 321 2.26 -2.92 -23.53
CA ARG A 321 1.09 -2.21 -22.97
C ARG A 321 1.45 -1.16 -21.91
N PHE A 322 2.60 -1.28 -21.28
CA PHE A 322 3.09 -0.33 -20.27
C PHE A 322 4.08 0.70 -20.82
N ARG A 323 4.45 0.62 -22.11
CA ARG A 323 5.54 1.40 -22.72
C ARG A 323 5.40 2.91 -22.48
N ASP A 324 4.18 3.41 -22.57
CA ASP A 324 3.91 4.85 -22.51
C ASP A 324 3.64 5.37 -21.08
N ILE A 325 3.65 4.49 -20.06
CA ILE A 325 3.46 4.93 -18.67
C ILE A 325 4.65 5.78 -18.23
N PRO A 326 4.43 7.05 -17.83
CA PRO A 326 5.48 7.89 -17.28
C PRO A 326 5.96 7.34 -15.95
N ILE A 327 7.29 7.18 -15.82
CA ILE A 327 7.92 6.79 -14.55
C ILE A 327 8.87 7.93 -14.16
N ARG A 328 8.65 8.51 -12.98
CA ARG A 328 9.48 9.55 -12.40
C ARG A 328 10.08 9.07 -11.09
N VAL A 329 11.38 9.25 -10.91
CA VAL A 329 12.09 8.84 -9.69
C VAL A 329 12.37 10.07 -8.85
N LEU A 330 11.96 10.03 -7.58
CA LEU A 330 12.30 11.04 -6.58
C LEU A 330 13.36 10.48 -5.65
N PRO A 331 14.54 11.12 -5.55
CA PRO A 331 15.62 10.62 -4.74
C PRO A 331 15.26 10.59 -3.25
N GLY A 332 15.90 9.68 -2.52
CA GLY A 332 15.86 9.62 -1.08
C GLY A 332 17.26 9.55 -0.50
N ILE A 333 17.39 9.71 0.82
CA ILE A 333 18.68 9.59 1.48
C ILE A 333 19.04 8.11 1.58
N THR A 334 20.01 7.67 0.79
CA THR A 334 20.44 6.26 0.80
C THR A 334 21.00 5.86 2.16
N ALA A 335 20.86 4.58 2.52
CA ALA A 335 21.36 4.04 3.78
C ALA A 335 22.87 4.30 3.98
N ALA A 336 23.68 4.33 2.90
CA ALA A 336 25.09 4.67 2.94
C ALA A 336 25.34 6.07 3.52
N ASN A 337 24.59 7.08 3.06
CA ASN A 337 24.74 8.45 3.55
C ASN A 337 24.26 8.59 4.99
N ILE A 338 23.17 7.92 5.36
CA ILE A 338 22.64 7.96 6.74
C ILE A 338 23.66 7.32 7.69
N ALA A 339 24.19 6.14 7.35
CA ALA A 339 25.19 5.47 8.15
C ALA A 339 26.51 6.28 8.26
N ALA A 340 26.95 6.86 7.15
CA ALA A 340 28.14 7.69 7.13
C ALA A 340 27.99 8.92 8.03
N ALA A 341 26.83 9.58 8.00
CA ALA A 341 26.54 10.74 8.87
C ALA A 341 26.53 10.36 10.36
N SER A 342 26.03 9.17 10.71
CA SER A 342 26.08 8.65 12.07
C SER A 342 27.52 8.38 12.56
N LEU A 343 28.41 7.98 11.66
CA LEU A 343 29.80 7.68 11.97
C LEU A 343 30.72 8.91 11.93
N GLY A 344 30.35 9.96 11.19
CA GLY A 344 31.15 11.13 10.91
C GLY A 344 31.22 11.45 9.42
N ALA A 345 32.38 11.22 8.75
CA ALA A 345 32.53 11.49 7.33
C ALA A 345 33.41 10.43 6.62
N PRO A 346 33.13 9.11 6.74
CA PRO A 346 33.99 8.05 6.20
C PRO A 346 33.98 7.93 4.68
N LEU A 347 33.05 8.60 3.99
CA LEU A 347 32.84 8.51 2.54
C LEU A 347 33.26 9.78 1.78
N GLN A 348 33.96 10.68 2.43
CA GLN A 348 34.23 12.04 1.94
C GLN A 348 35.07 12.10 0.64
N ASN A 349 35.93 11.12 0.39
CA ASN A 349 36.81 11.07 -0.80
C ASN A 349 36.25 10.23 -1.96
N GLY A 350 34.97 9.90 -1.93
CA GLY A 350 34.34 8.93 -2.78
C GLY A 350 34.28 7.55 -2.11
N PHE A 351 33.43 6.66 -2.63
CA PHE A 351 33.26 5.32 -2.08
C PHE A 351 32.70 4.36 -3.11
N SER A 352 32.85 3.09 -2.85
CA SER A 352 32.21 2.01 -3.59
C SER A 352 31.05 1.43 -2.79
N LEU A 353 30.03 0.92 -3.50
CA LEU A 353 28.88 0.27 -2.92
C LEU A 353 28.74 -1.13 -3.50
N VAL A 354 28.65 -2.14 -2.63
CA VAL A 354 28.49 -3.54 -3.02
C VAL A 354 27.36 -4.18 -2.24
N SER A 355 26.44 -4.87 -2.94
CA SER A 355 25.43 -5.71 -2.30
C SER A 355 25.97 -7.12 -2.09
N LEU A 356 25.84 -7.65 -0.89
CA LEU A 356 26.16 -9.03 -0.54
C LEU A 356 24.99 -9.99 -0.76
N SER A 357 24.06 -9.64 -1.67
CA SER A 357 22.93 -10.49 -2.03
C SER A 357 23.21 -11.26 -3.31
N ASP A 358 23.10 -12.57 -3.23
CA ASP A 358 23.24 -13.51 -4.33
C ASP A 358 21.90 -13.97 -4.92
N LEU A 359 20.83 -13.23 -4.65
CA LEU A 359 19.47 -13.57 -5.13
C LEU A 359 19.31 -13.35 -6.63
N LEU A 360 19.85 -12.25 -7.15
CA LEU A 360 19.71 -11.82 -8.55
C LEU A 360 21.04 -11.77 -9.28
N VAL A 361 22.16 -11.71 -8.54
CA VAL A 361 23.51 -11.65 -9.07
C VAL A 361 24.25 -12.92 -8.62
N PRO A 362 24.94 -13.64 -9.52
CA PRO A 362 25.71 -14.83 -9.14
C PRO A 362 26.77 -14.53 -8.07
N SER A 363 26.96 -15.43 -7.10
CA SER A 363 27.91 -15.24 -6.00
C SER A 363 29.35 -14.99 -6.51
N ASP A 364 29.74 -15.58 -7.64
CA ASP A 364 31.07 -15.37 -8.22
C ASP A 364 31.28 -13.94 -8.73
N GLU A 365 30.22 -13.32 -9.28
CA GLU A 365 30.24 -11.92 -9.68
C GLU A 365 30.35 -11.00 -8.47
N VAL A 366 29.62 -11.31 -7.40
CA VAL A 366 29.73 -10.57 -6.12
C VAL A 366 31.19 -10.66 -5.60
N ARG A 367 31.82 -11.84 -5.61
CA ARG A 367 33.22 -12.05 -5.20
C ARG A 367 34.19 -11.26 -6.08
N GLN A 368 33.98 -11.25 -7.40
CA GLN A 368 34.80 -10.50 -8.33
C GLN A 368 34.74 -8.99 -8.04
N ASN A 369 33.54 -8.46 -7.83
CA ASN A 369 33.33 -7.05 -7.48
C ASN A 369 33.99 -6.72 -6.14
N LEU A 370 33.87 -7.57 -5.11
CA LEU A 370 34.52 -7.39 -3.81
C LEU A 370 36.06 -7.33 -3.96
N ARG A 371 36.68 -8.23 -4.72
CA ARG A 371 38.14 -8.20 -4.95
C ARG A 371 38.58 -6.93 -5.66
N ALA A 372 37.85 -6.52 -6.71
CA ALA A 372 38.19 -5.31 -7.45
C ALA A 372 38.10 -4.05 -6.56
N VAL A 373 37.06 -3.96 -5.73
CA VAL A 373 36.90 -2.84 -4.81
C VAL A 373 37.91 -2.90 -3.65
N ALA A 374 38.24 -4.07 -3.13
CA ALA A 374 39.24 -4.24 -2.07
C ALA A 374 40.63 -3.73 -2.47
N GLN A 375 41.01 -3.88 -3.77
CA GLN A 375 42.25 -3.36 -4.32
C GLN A 375 42.25 -1.83 -4.50
N SER A 376 41.10 -1.19 -4.50
CA SER A 376 41.00 0.27 -4.61
C SER A 376 41.34 0.94 -3.29
N ALA A 377 41.65 2.25 -3.34
CA ALA A 377 41.83 3.08 -2.12
C ALA A 377 40.51 3.66 -1.56
N LEU A 378 39.37 3.32 -2.17
CA LEU A 378 38.09 3.88 -1.75
C LEU A 378 37.51 3.12 -0.56
N PRO A 379 36.89 3.80 0.41
CA PRO A 379 35.99 3.16 1.36
C PRO A 379 34.87 2.39 0.65
N VAL A 380 34.36 1.34 1.28
CA VAL A 380 33.35 0.47 0.71
C VAL A 380 32.18 0.35 1.64
N THR A 381 30.98 0.50 1.11
CA THR A 381 29.73 0.24 1.82
C THR A 381 29.17 -1.11 1.37
N LEU A 382 28.95 -2.02 2.31
CA LEU A 382 28.37 -3.33 2.07
C LEU A 382 26.89 -3.33 2.47
N TYR A 383 26.01 -3.53 1.50
CA TYR A 383 24.57 -3.67 1.66
C TYR A 383 24.19 -5.14 1.77
N ASN A 384 23.05 -5.42 2.43
CA ASN A 384 22.51 -6.77 2.61
C ASN A 384 23.52 -7.75 3.24
N PRO A 385 24.25 -7.35 4.28
CA PRO A 385 25.43 -8.10 4.76
C PRO A 385 25.06 -9.46 5.37
N ALA A 386 23.87 -9.61 5.94
CA ALA A 386 23.48 -10.88 6.56
C ALA A 386 21.97 -11.13 6.47
N GLY A 387 21.57 -12.18 5.77
CA GLY A 387 20.23 -12.76 5.85
C GLY A 387 20.17 -13.89 6.89
N ARG A 388 18.94 -14.28 7.33
CA ARG A 388 18.74 -15.37 8.33
C ARG A 388 19.50 -16.68 8.02
N LYS A 389 19.76 -16.97 6.76
CA LYS A 389 20.45 -18.19 6.29
C LYS A 389 21.70 -17.88 5.43
N ARG A 390 22.13 -16.63 5.29
CA ARG A 390 23.16 -16.18 4.34
C ARG A 390 24.10 -15.19 5.02
N ARG A 391 25.10 -15.75 5.72
CA ARG A 391 26.20 -14.98 6.32
C ARG A 391 27.55 -15.22 5.63
N HIS A 392 27.61 -16.25 4.76
CA HIS A 392 28.87 -16.65 4.12
C HIS A 392 29.50 -15.53 3.29
N LEU A 393 28.70 -14.76 2.52
CA LEU A 393 29.23 -13.66 1.74
C LEU A 393 29.79 -12.51 2.59
N LEU A 394 29.25 -12.26 3.79
CA LEU A 394 29.87 -11.31 4.72
C LEU A 394 31.23 -11.81 5.19
N THR A 395 31.34 -13.07 5.63
CA THR A 395 32.60 -13.66 6.05
C THR A 395 33.64 -13.60 4.93
N GLU A 396 33.28 -14.05 3.72
CA GLU A 396 34.13 -13.98 2.54
C GLU A 396 34.55 -12.54 2.20
N ALA A 397 33.65 -11.57 2.31
CA ALA A 397 33.99 -10.15 2.09
C ALA A 397 35.01 -9.67 3.11
N LEU A 398 34.81 -9.95 4.40
CA LEU A 398 35.79 -9.59 5.44
C LEU A 398 37.17 -10.22 5.19
N ASP A 399 37.23 -11.49 4.78
CA ASP A 399 38.48 -12.18 4.45
C ASP A 399 39.16 -11.56 3.24
N ILE A 400 38.44 -11.25 2.16
CA ILE A 400 38.98 -10.55 0.98
C ILE A 400 39.60 -9.20 1.37
N PHE A 401 38.93 -8.45 2.23
CA PHE A 401 39.45 -7.15 2.69
C PHE A 401 40.66 -7.31 3.62
N ARG A 402 40.69 -8.33 4.50
CA ARG A 402 41.92 -8.66 5.31
C ARG A 402 43.11 -8.98 4.44
N GLU A 403 42.92 -9.80 3.42
CA GLU A 403 43.97 -10.15 2.48
C GLU A 403 44.52 -8.94 1.71
N GLN A 404 43.66 -8.02 1.29
CA GLN A 404 44.02 -6.89 0.42
C GLN A 404 44.45 -5.64 1.17
N ARG A 405 43.87 -5.35 2.36
CA ARG A 405 44.08 -4.12 3.11
C ARG A 405 44.71 -4.33 4.48
N GLY A 406 44.85 -5.55 4.96
CA GLY A 406 45.28 -5.87 6.32
C GLY A 406 44.13 -5.90 7.32
N GLY A 407 44.34 -6.61 8.43
CA GLY A 407 43.34 -6.74 9.49
C GLY A 407 43.18 -5.49 10.39
N ASP A 408 44.16 -4.59 10.32
CA ASP A 408 44.15 -3.32 11.05
C ASP A 408 43.38 -2.20 10.37
N VAL A 409 42.85 -2.40 9.17
CA VAL A 409 42.02 -1.43 8.48
C VAL A 409 40.79 -1.11 9.33
N LEU A 410 40.44 0.21 9.41
CA LEU A 410 39.29 0.65 10.16
C LEU A 410 37.98 0.30 9.43
N CYS A 411 37.04 -0.19 10.18
CA CYS A 411 35.70 -0.48 9.68
C CYS A 411 34.63 -0.17 10.71
N ALA A 412 33.40 -0.14 10.28
CA ALA A 412 32.26 0.16 11.14
C ALA A 412 31.01 -0.58 10.65
N TYR A 413 30.07 -0.79 11.52
CA TYR A 413 28.69 -1.03 11.12
C TYR A 413 27.74 -0.02 11.74
N VAL A 414 26.63 0.21 11.05
CA VAL A 414 25.48 0.96 11.59
C VAL A 414 24.24 0.12 11.34
N ARG A 415 23.56 -0.27 12.40
CA ARG A 415 22.28 -0.99 12.39
C ARG A 415 21.14 -0.02 12.62
N HIS A 416 20.04 -0.18 11.89
CA HIS A 416 18.88 0.70 11.94
C HIS A 416 19.22 2.20 11.76
N ALA A 417 20.15 2.52 10.85
CA ALA A 417 20.64 3.87 10.62
C ALA A 417 19.51 4.90 10.44
N GLY A 418 19.56 5.97 11.21
CA GLY A 418 18.56 7.05 11.21
C GLY A 418 17.21 6.69 11.86
N ARG A 419 17.16 5.64 12.67
CA ARG A 419 15.95 5.18 13.39
C ARG A 419 16.17 5.18 14.89
N PRO A 420 15.10 5.15 15.73
CA PRO A 420 15.24 5.18 17.19
C PRO A 420 16.09 4.04 17.78
N GLN A 421 16.19 2.89 17.08
CA GLN A 421 16.97 1.72 17.52
C GLN A 421 18.38 1.70 16.90
N GLU A 422 18.89 2.85 16.43
CA GLU A 422 20.21 2.92 15.86
C GLU A 422 21.28 2.42 16.82
N ALA A 423 22.12 1.51 16.33
CA ALA A 423 23.32 1.05 17.03
C ALA A 423 24.51 1.05 16.07
N LYS A 424 25.69 1.40 16.56
CA LYS A 424 26.91 1.47 15.75
C LYS A 424 28.10 0.94 16.49
N TRP A 425 29.06 0.46 15.73
CA TRP A 425 30.38 0.03 16.19
C TRP A 425 31.44 0.56 15.22
N ILE A 426 32.61 0.93 15.75
CA ILE A 426 33.80 1.35 14.99
C ILE A 426 34.99 0.63 15.58
N GLY A 427 35.83 0.03 14.74
CA GLY A 427 37.03 -0.67 15.18
C GLY A 427 37.88 -1.18 14.02
N ARG A 428 38.77 -2.14 14.31
CA ARG A 428 39.61 -2.80 13.29
C ARG A 428 38.88 -3.98 12.66
N LEU A 429 39.24 -4.31 11.44
CA LEU A 429 38.60 -5.40 10.71
C LEU A 429 38.80 -6.77 11.39
N ASP A 430 39.94 -6.98 12.07
CA ASP A 430 40.18 -8.19 12.83
C ASP A 430 39.23 -8.37 14.04
N ASP A 431 38.79 -7.28 14.62
CA ASP A 431 37.91 -7.25 15.77
C ASP A 431 36.41 -7.12 15.37
N PHE A 432 36.08 -7.22 14.05
CA PHE A 432 34.73 -6.94 13.56
C PHE A 432 33.71 -7.96 14.10
N PRO A 433 32.65 -7.50 14.81
CA PRO A 433 31.66 -8.38 15.44
C PRO A 433 30.60 -8.83 14.44
N ALA A 434 30.96 -9.76 13.56
CA ALA A 434 30.11 -10.24 12.47
C ALA A 434 28.77 -10.81 12.95
N ASP A 435 28.69 -11.32 14.18
CA ASP A 435 27.47 -11.90 14.75
C ASP A 435 26.40 -10.85 15.09
N GLU A 436 26.79 -9.59 15.27
CA GLU A 436 25.87 -8.48 15.55
C GLU A 436 25.22 -7.89 14.29
N VAL A 437 25.65 -8.34 13.11
CA VAL A 437 25.18 -7.83 11.82
C VAL A 437 23.95 -8.61 11.35
N ASP A 438 22.93 -7.86 10.88
CA ASP A 438 21.67 -8.38 10.33
C ASP A 438 21.28 -7.67 9.02
N MET A 439 20.08 -7.93 8.49
CA MET A 439 19.56 -7.30 7.27
C MET A 439 19.30 -5.79 7.38
N SER A 440 19.21 -5.27 8.60
CA SER A 440 19.00 -3.84 8.88
C SER A 440 20.33 -3.11 9.11
N THR A 441 21.45 -3.76 8.83
CA THR A 441 22.81 -3.26 9.06
C THR A 441 23.47 -2.85 7.75
N LEU A 442 24.21 -1.74 7.78
CA LEU A 442 25.17 -1.37 6.76
C LEU A 442 26.58 -1.48 7.32
N VAL A 443 27.49 -2.07 6.58
CA VAL A 443 28.90 -2.18 6.95
C VAL A 443 29.73 -1.23 6.09
N ILE A 444 30.64 -0.48 6.71
CA ILE A 444 31.58 0.40 6.02
C ILE A 444 33.00 -0.07 6.33
N ILE A 445 33.76 -0.41 5.30
CA ILE A 445 35.19 -0.72 5.39
C ILE A 445 35.97 0.47 4.87
N GLY A 446 36.82 1.04 5.69
CA GLY A 446 37.60 2.22 5.38
C GLY A 446 38.65 2.01 4.30
N GLY A 447 39.12 3.11 3.74
CA GLY A 447 40.29 3.18 2.88
C GLY A 447 41.60 3.47 3.68
N PRO A 448 42.73 3.61 2.99
CA PRO A 448 44.02 3.86 3.64
C PRO A 448 44.14 5.24 4.31
N ARG A 449 43.17 6.13 4.09
CA ARG A 449 43.10 7.47 4.69
C ARG A 449 42.03 7.61 5.76
N THR A 450 41.38 6.49 6.09
CA THR A 450 40.35 6.47 7.14
C THR A 450 41.00 6.61 8.51
N ILE A 451 40.47 7.49 9.31
CA ILE A 451 40.96 7.83 10.66
C ILE A 451 39.78 7.78 11.63
N THR A 452 40.06 7.44 12.88
CA THR A 452 39.09 7.56 13.97
C THR A 452 39.64 8.56 15.03
N ASP A 453 38.76 9.45 15.46
CA ASP A 453 39.02 10.37 16.56
C ASP A 453 37.75 10.67 17.35
N ALA A 454 37.85 10.64 18.67
CA ALA A 454 36.75 10.96 19.60
C ALA A 454 35.42 10.22 19.26
N GLY A 455 35.50 8.97 18.77
CA GLY A 455 34.32 8.16 18.41
C GLY A 455 33.74 8.48 17.03
N ALA A 456 34.36 9.35 16.25
CA ALA A 456 34.04 9.59 14.84
C ALA A 456 34.99 8.82 13.92
N MET A 457 34.49 8.41 12.74
CA MET A 457 35.23 7.82 11.64
C MET A 457 35.15 8.73 10.42
N TYR A 458 36.26 9.08 9.83
CA TYR A 458 36.30 10.00 8.69
C TYR A 458 37.48 9.72 7.75
N GLU A 459 37.39 10.20 6.51
CA GLU A 459 38.47 10.17 5.54
C GLU A 459 39.26 11.48 5.54
N ALA A 460 40.58 11.44 5.74
CA ALA A 460 41.41 12.63 5.65
C ALA A 460 41.65 13.07 4.20
N ARG A 461 41.26 14.30 3.83
CA ARG A 461 41.47 14.88 2.50
C ARG A 461 42.83 15.53 2.29
N GLY A 462 43.65 15.64 3.38
CA GLY A 462 44.98 16.22 3.32
C GLY A 462 45.00 17.75 3.37
N TYR A 463 43.90 18.42 3.78
CA TYR A 463 43.86 19.87 3.95
C TYR A 463 44.90 20.37 4.98
N VAL A 464 44.99 19.69 6.13
CA VAL A 464 45.94 20.03 7.18
C VAL A 464 47.34 19.99 6.63
N LYS A 465 47.75 18.90 5.99
CA LYS A 465 49.08 18.74 5.38
C LYS A 465 49.39 19.78 4.31
N LYS A 466 48.39 20.24 3.55
CA LYS A 466 48.60 21.20 2.46
C LYS A 466 48.62 22.66 2.91
N TYR A 467 47.86 23.02 3.93
CA TYR A 467 47.59 24.41 4.28
C TYR A 467 48.03 24.79 5.69
N MET A 468 48.42 23.83 6.56
CA MET A 468 48.81 24.06 7.97
C MET A 468 50.20 23.52 8.29
N GLU A 469 50.77 22.64 7.48
CA GLU A 469 52.17 22.16 7.48
C GLU A 469 52.90 22.73 6.24
#